data_fa09afb5c2ff0c18093df5618c26e9f7
#
_entry.id   fa09afb5c2ff0c18093df5618c26e9f7
#
_cell.length_a   1.000
_cell.length_b   1.000
_cell.length_c   1.000
_cell.angle_alpha   90.00
_cell.angle_beta   90.00
_cell.angle_gamma   90.00
#
_symmetry.space_group_name_H-M   'P 1'
#
loop_
_entity.id
_entity.type
_entity.pdbx_description
1 polymer ?
#
loop_
_entity_poly.entity_id
_entity_poly.type
_entity_poly.pdbx_seq_one_letter_code
_entity_poly.pdbx_strand_id
1 'polypeptide(L)'
;MLFTTRLAAVGVLATLASTAAAESCNTAPYGSCGSNAGTTCCPSGYYCQPWDAGFFQCVLPPAQCSQQFTNTDFYGGDIKTVLGIQPIDCCAQCRTTPGCKAYTFVNSNPGSPACYLKTGSGDRRTLVGAVSGLVDGSPTSPPAPAPAPVPVPAPAPAPTTTCSTAPFGACGNSAGTKCCSNGQYCQSWSTDYYQCIAPPAQCSRQLTDMDFYGNDLKTVYVSQPGLCCDECAKTPGCKAYTYINSNPGQPVCYLKSAVGTPVRLVGGIAGQLN
;
A
#
# COMPACT_ATOMS: atom_id res chain seq x y z
N MET A 1 -65.20 35.36 46.89
CA MET A 1 -64.34 35.58 45.70
C MET A 1 -63.05 34.84 46.01
N LEU A 2 -62.88 33.63 45.48
CA LEU A 2 -61.60 32.85 45.63
C LEU A 2 -60.78 33.01 44.36
N PHE A 3 -59.60 33.56 44.47
CA PHE A 3 -58.61 33.61 43.41
C PHE A 3 -57.76 32.35 43.48
N THR A 4 -57.85 31.49 42.47
CA THR A 4 -56.97 30.34 42.27
C THR A 4 -55.80 30.75 41.37
N THR A 5 -54.60 30.78 41.97
CA THR A 5 -53.33 31.01 41.28
C THR A 5 -52.87 29.70 40.64
N ARG A 6 -52.72 29.61 39.31
CA ARG A 6 -52.11 28.49 38.62
C ARG A 6 -50.59 28.73 38.53
N LEU A 7 -49.78 27.87 39.13
CA LEU A 7 -48.36 27.79 38.89
C LEU A 7 -48.14 27.03 37.57
N ALA A 8 -47.43 27.68 36.61
CA ALA A 8 -46.92 27.02 35.41
C ALA A 8 -45.53 26.46 35.74
N ALA A 9 -45.40 25.15 35.66
CA ALA A 9 -44.11 24.49 35.77
C ALA A 9 -43.37 24.56 34.40
N VAL A 10 -42.28 25.30 34.33
CA VAL A 10 -41.37 25.32 33.17
C VAL A 10 -40.45 24.11 33.32
N GLY A 11 -40.71 23.10 32.48
CA GLY A 11 -39.81 21.92 32.35
C GLY A 11 -38.57 22.31 31.53
N VAL A 12 -37.42 22.33 32.18
CA VAL A 12 -36.10 22.41 31.51
C VAL A 12 -35.77 21.04 30.93
N LEU A 13 -35.87 20.88 29.61
CA LEU A 13 -35.32 19.73 28.90
C LEU A 13 -33.81 19.88 28.88
N ALA A 14 -33.10 19.11 29.71
CA ALA A 14 -31.67 18.91 29.62
C ALA A 14 -31.40 17.99 28.44
N THR A 15 -30.91 18.53 27.32
CA THR A 15 -30.35 17.73 26.22
C THR A 15 -29.02 17.14 26.67
N LEU A 16 -29.02 15.86 26.98
CA LEU A 16 -27.79 15.09 27.17
C LEU A 16 -27.09 14.96 25.82
N ALA A 17 -26.13 15.83 25.55
CA ALA A 17 -25.18 15.61 24.45
C ALA A 17 -24.34 14.38 24.80
N SER A 18 -24.65 13.23 24.21
CA SER A 18 -23.77 12.06 24.23
C SER A 18 -22.49 12.41 23.50
N THR A 19 -21.46 12.78 24.20
CA THR A 19 -20.09 12.75 23.67
C THR A 19 -19.74 11.28 23.45
N ALA A 20 -19.81 10.82 22.21
CA ALA A 20 -19.21 9.53 21.84
C ALA A 20 -17.72 9.63 22.21
N ALA A 21 -17.32 8.98 23.27
CA ALA A 21 -15.91 8.79 23.58
C ALA A 21 -15.29 8.06 22.38
N ALA A 22 -14.29 8.68 21.77
CA ALA A 22 -13.50 8.01 20.76
C ALA A 22 -12.89 6.76 21.44
N GLU A 23 -13.29 5.57 20.99
CA GLU A 23 -12.71 4.32 21.48
C GLU A 23 -11.20 4.39 21.25
N SER A 24 -10.44 4.34 22.33
CA SER A 24 -8.99 4.33 22.27
C SER A 24 -8.55 2.98 21.71
N CYS A 25 -8.09 2.96 20.46
CA CYS A 25 -7.52 1.77 19.86
C CYS A 25 -6.19 1.43 20.50
N ASN A 26 -6.06 0.21 21.01
CA ASN A 26 -4.83 -0.28 21.64
C ASN A 26 -3.81 -0.84 20.63
N THR A 27 -4.17 -0.94 19.35
CA THR A 27 -3.26 -1.39 18.31
C THR A 27 -2.26 -0.27 17.98
N ALA A 28 -0.96 -0.58 18.00
CA ALA A 28 0.06 0.39 17.64
C ALA A 28 0.04 0.68 16.12
N PRO A 29 0.52 1.84 15.65
CA PRO A 29 0.86 2.06 14.26
C PRO A 29 1.69 0.88 13.71
N TYR A 30 1.32 0.38 12.53
CA TYR A 30 1.92 -0.80 11.88
C TYR A 30 1.83 -2.11 12.66
N GLY A 31 1.13 -2.13 13.79
CA GLY A 31 0.81 -3.34 14.54
C GLY A 31 -0.21 -4.23 13.82
N SER A 32 -0.26 -5.51 14.21
CA SER A 32 -1.28 -6.44 13.72
C SER A 32 -2.67 -6.00 14.17
N CYS A 33 -3.59 -5.89 13.23
CA CYS A 33 -5.00 -5.54 13.49
C CYS A 33 -5.97 -6.67 13.19
N GLY A 34 -5.48 -7.89 12.99
CA GLY A 34 -6.35 -9.06 12.85
C GLY A 34 -6.01 -10.02 11.74
N SER A 35 -7.02 -10.73 11.28
CA SER A 35 -6.97 -11.77 10.26
C SER A 35 -8.37 -11.95 9.64
N ASN A 36 -8.54 -12.94 8.76
CA ASN A 36 -9.87 -13.34 8.26
C ASN A 36 -10.84 -13.80 9.37
N ALA A 37 -10.33 -14.15 10.56
CA ALA A 37 -11.15 -14.52 11.72
C ALA A 37 -11.76 -13.30 12.45
N GLY A 38 -11.24 -12.11 12.23
CA GLY A 38 -11.72 -10.86 12.80
C GLY A 38 -10.66 -9.77 12.83
N THR A 39 -11.13 -8.53 12.96
CA THR A 39 -10.27 -7.35 12.99
C THR A 39 -10.46 -6.56 14.28
N THR A 40 -9.39 -5.92 14.74
CA THR A 40 -9.40 -4.89 15.79
C THR A 40 -9.26 -3.51 15.13
N CYS A 41 -9.48 -2.44 15.89
CA CYS A 41 -9.34 -1.09 15.39
C CYS A 41 -7.87 -0.69 15.21
N CYS A 42 -7.60 0.21 14.28
CA CYS A 42 -6.32 0.89 14.14
C CYS A 42 -6.35 2.27 14.80
N PRO A 43 -5.17 2.83 15.17
CA PRO A 43 -5.10 4.20 15.69
C PRO A 43 -5.60 5.21 14.66
N SER A 44 -5.94 6.40 15.12
CA SER A 44 -6.43 7.47 14.25
C SER A 44 -5.49 7.75 13.09
N GLY A 45 -6.03 7.85 11.87
CA GLY A 45 -5.27 8.04 10.65
C GLY A 45 -4.72 6.76 10.01
N TYR A 46 -4.96 5.59 10.61
CA TYR A 46 -4.55 4.29 10.06
C TYR A 46 -5.79 3.46 9.70
N TYR A 47 -5.63 2.53 8.75
CA TYR A 47 -6.64 1.52 8.45
C TYR A 47 -6.02 0.12 8.53
N CYS A 48 -6.86 -0.90 8.69
CA CYS A 48 -6.42 -2.28 8.80
C CYS A 48 -6.33 -2.90 7.40
N GLN A 49 -5.11 -3.07 6.90
CA GLN A 49 -4.81 -3.65 5.58
C GLN A 49 -4.67 -5.17 5.69
N PRO A 50 -5.50 -5.95 4.99
CA PRO A 50 -5.30 -7.39 4.81
C PRO A 50 -4.11 -7.67 3.89
N TRP A 51 -3.12 -8.41 4.40
CA TRP A 51 -1.99 -8.89 3.59
C TRP A 51 -2.17 -10.33 3.14
N ASP A 52 -2.71 -11.16 4.04
CA ASP A 52 -3.12 -12.53 3.77
C ASP A 52 -4.24 -12.95 4.73
N ALA A 53 -4.68 -14.22 4.67
CA ALA A 53 -5.77 -14.70 5.52
C ALA A 53 -5.45 -14.66 7.03
N GLY A 54 -4.19 -14.74 7.41
CA GLY A 54 -3.72 -14.79 8.81
C GLY A 54 -3.20 -13.47 9.36
N PHE A 55 -2.93 -12.49 8.50
CA PHE A 55 -2.24 -11.25 8.92
C PHE A 55 -2.82 -9.99 8.27
N PHE A 56 -3.37 -9.12 9.12
CA PHE A 56 -3.80 -7.76 8.78
C PHE A 56 -2.98 -6.75 9.60
N GLN A 57 -2.67 -5.60 9.03
CA GLN A 57 -1.77 -4.62 9.63
C GLN A 57 -2.36 -3.20 9.56
N CYS A 58 -2.21 -2.43 10.62
CA CYS A 58 -2.54 -1.01 10.63
C CYS A 58 -1.54 -0.22 9.77
N VAL A 59 -1.98 0.34 8.66
CA VAL A 59 -1.13 1.13 7.76
C VAL A 59 -1.74 2.48 7.45
N LEU A 60 -0.91 3.45 7.05
CA LEU A 60 -1.40 4.75 6.60
C LEU A 60 -2.14 4.60 5.27
N PRO A 61 -3.26 5.30 5.08
CA PRO A 61 -3.93 5.33 3.79
C PRO A 61 -3.08 6.08 2.74
N PRO A 62 -3.28 5.79 1.45
CA PRO A 62 -2.68 6.59 0.39
C PRO A 62 -3.09 8.07 0.51
N ALA A 63 -2.15 9.00 0.31
CA ALA A 63 -2.32 10.44 0.57
C ALA A 63 -3.55 11.09 -0.10
N GLN A 64 -4.08 10.49 -1.16
CA GLN A 64 -5.20 11.03 -1.94
C GLN A 64 -6.38 10.07 -2.01
N CYS A 65 -6.38 9.06 -1.13
CA CYS A 65 -7.47 8.13 -0.89
C CYS A 65 -7.53 7.87 0.62
N SER A 66 -7.83 8.92 1.38
CA SER A 66 -7.76 8.89 2.85
C SER A 66 -8.82 7.98 3.48
N GLN A 67 -9.93 7.76 2.79
CA GLN A 67 -11.00 6.89 3.27
C GLN A 67 -10.79 5.47 2.77
N GLN A 68 -10.46 4.57 3.70
CA GLN A 68 -10.26 3.15 3.46
C GLN A 68 -11.25 2.31 4.29
N PHE A 69 -11.79 1.27 3.70
CA PHE A 69 -12.80 0.39 4.30
C PHE A 69 -12.31 -1.04 4.26
N THR A 70 -11.82 -1.54 5.38
CA THR A 70 -11.36 -2.92 5.55
C THR A 70 -12.53 -3.90 5.46
N ASN A 71 -12.29 -5.08 4.92
CA ASN A 71 -13.28 -6.15 4.73
C ASN A 71 -14.53 -5.70 3.97
N THR A 72 -14.37 -4.77 3.05
CA THR A 72 -15.47 -4.15 2.31
C THR A 72 -15.22 -4.21 0.82
N ASP A 73 -16.24 -4.58 0.04
CA ASP A 73 -16.32 -4.39 -1.40
C ASP A 73 -17.33 -3.29 -1.74
N PHE A 74 -16.98 -2.44 -2.68
CA PHE A 74 -17.89 -1.52 -3.35
C PHE A 74 -18.48 -2.24 -4.57
N TYR A 75 -19.59 -2.93 -4.37
CA TYR A 75 -20.19 -3.79 -5.38
C TYR A 75 -20.72 -3.02 -6.59
N GLY A 76 -20.31 -3.45 -7.78
CA GLY A 76 -20.74 -2.85 -9.04
C GLY A 76 -19.93 -1.61 -9.46
N GLY A 77 -20.33 -1.02 -10.57
CA GLY A 77 -19.68 0.18 -11.11
C GLY A 77 -18.25 -0.03 -11.61
N ASP A 78 -17.85 -1.27 -11.93
CA ASP A 78 -16.49 -1.59 -12.38
C ASP A 78 -16.19 -0.96 -13.74
N ILE A 79 -15.09 -0.24 -13.82
CA ILE A 79 -14.57 0.38 -15.06
C ILE A 79 -13.45 -0.47 -15.64
N LYS A 80 -12.54 -0.94 -14.76
CA LYS A 80 -11.33 -1.64 -15.15
C LYS A 80 -10.84 -2.51 -13.99
N THR A 81 -10.28 -3.66 -14.30
CA THR A 81 -9.52 -4.49 -13.35
C THR A 81 -8.03 -4.38 -13.67
N VAL A 82 -7.22 -4.10 -12.63
CA VAL A 82 -5.76 -4.08 -12.72
C VAL A 82 -5.24 -5.21 -11.83
N LEU A 83 -4.49 -6.13 -12.41
CA LEU A 83 -3.95 -7.28 -11.71
C LEU A 83 -2.51 -7.06 -11.28
N GLY A 84 -2.11 -7.71 -10.19
CA GLY A 84 -0.72 -7.78 -9.74
C GLY A 84 -0.14 -6.47 -9.22
N ILE A 85 -0.97 -5.56 -8.78
CA ILE A 85 -0.54 -4.29 -8.17
C ILE A 85 -0.63 -4.35 -6.64
N GLN A 86 0.05 -3.43 -6.00
CA GLN A 86 0.00 -3.27 -4.54
C GLN A 86 -1.26 -2.49 -4.12
N PRO A 87 -1.71 -2.63 -2.87
CA PRO A 87 -2.89 -1.90 -2.38
C PRO A 87 -2.78 -0.38 -2.57
N ILE A 88 -1.60 0.18 -2.34
CA ILE A 88 -1.35 1.62 -2.50
C ILE A 88 -1.47 2.09 -3.97
N ASP A 89 -1.10 1.23 -4.92
CA ASP A 89 -1.15 1.55 -6.35
C ASP A 89 -2.58 1.60 -6.88
N CYS A 90 -3.55 0.96 -6.22
CA CYS A 90 -4.97 1.07 -6.56
C CYS A 90 -5.45 2.53 -6.56
N CYS A 91 -5.07 3.30 -5.55
CA CYS A 91 -5.38 4.73 -5.47
C CYS A 91 -4.80 5.49 -6.66
N ALA A 92 -3.52 5.29 -6.97
CA ALA A 92 -2.84 5.95 -8.08
C ALA A 92 -3.46 5.56 -9.44
N GLN A 93 -3.78 4.29 -9.64
CA GLN A 93 -4.45 3.81 -10.85
C GLN A 93 -5.86 4.39 -11.02
N CYS A 94 -6.63 4.47 -9.93
CA CYS A 94 -7.95 5.08 -9.96
C CYS A 94 -7.88 6.56 -10.34
N ARG A 95 -6.97 7.31 -9.76
CA ARG A 95 -6.79 8.74 -10.05
C ARG A 95 -6.42 9.04 -11.50
N THR A 96 -5.68 8.16 -12.14
CA THR A 96 -5.29 8.31 -13.56
C THR A 96 -6.30 7.71 -14.53
N THR A 97 -7.32 7.00 -14.03
CA THR A 97 -8.36 6.38 -14.87
C THR A 97 -9.58 7.31 -14.97
N PRO A 98 -9.98 7.78 -16.17
CA PRO A 98 -11.14 8.64 -16.34
C PRO A 98 -12.41 8.02 -15.75
N GLY A 99 -13.16 8.81 -14.98
CA GLY A 99 -14.39 8.37 -14.33
C GLY A 99 -14.24 7.52 -13.07
N CYS A 100 -13.02 7.14 -12.70
CA CYS A 100 -12.78 6.39 -11.46
C CYS A 100 -12.91 7.30 -10.23
N LYS A 101 -13.69 6.86 -9.25
CA LYS A 101 -13.91 7.57 -7.98
C LYS A 101 -13.67 6.69 -6.75
N ALA A 102 -13.63 5.39 -6.96
CA ALA A 102 -13.45 4.40 -5.91
C ALA A 102 -12.76 3.15 -6.46
N TYR A 103 -12.27 2.31 -5.57
CA TYR A 103 -11.70 1.02 -5.93
C TYR A 103 -11.95 -0.02 -4.83
N THR A 104 -11.85 -1.29 -5.22
CA THR A 104 -11.73 -2.41 -4.28
C THR A 104 -10.47 -3.19 -4.61
N PHE A 105 -9.61 -3.37 -3.63
CA PHE A 105 -8.41 -4.21 -3.70
C PHE A 105 -8.66 -5.56 -3.02
N VAL A 106 -8.30 -6.65 -3.69
CA VAL A 106 -8.41 -8.02 -3.17
C VAL A 106 -7.06 -8.71 -3.30
N ASN A 107 -6.40 -8.96 -2.17
CA ASN A 107 -5.08 -9.60 -2.16
C ASN A 107 -5.15 -11.11 -2.40
N SER A 108 -6.22 -11.76 -1.94
CA SER A 108 -6.46 -13.21 -2.07
C SER A 108 -7.08 -13.64 -3.41
N ASN A 109 -7.09 -12.74 -4.42
CA ASN A 109 -7.63 -13.09 -5.73
C ASN A 109 -6.78 -14.21 -6.36
N PRO A 110 -7.40 -15.30 -6.88
CA PRO A 110 -6.65 -16.40 -7.47
C PRO A 110 -5.72 -15.93 -8.60
N GLY A 111 -4.43 -16.23 -8.47
CA GLY A 111 -3.41 -15.97 -9.47
C GLY A 111 -2.67 -14.63 -9.31
N SER A 112 -3.30 -13.58 -8.82
CA SER A 112 -2.63 -12.29 -8.54
C SER A 112 -3.55 -11.34 -7.77
N PRO A 113 -3.00 -10.44 -6.93
CA PRO A 113 -3.78 -9.36 -6.34
C PRO A 113 -4.52 -8.57 -7.41
N ALA A 114 -5.75 -8.16 -7.12
CA ALA A 114 -6.60 -7.45 -8.07
C ALA A 114 -7.09 -6.12 -7.50
N CYS A 115 -7.06 -5.10 -8.32
CA CYS A 115 -7.70 -3.81 -8.07
C CYS A 115 -8.86 -3.60 -9.04
N TYR A 116 -10.06 -3.52 -8.52
CA TYR A 116 -11.27 -3.21 -9.27
C TYR A 116 -11.54 -1.72 -9.20
N LEU A 117 -11.27 -0.99 -10.28
CA LEU A 117 -11.52 0.45 -10.39
C LEU A 117 -12.99 0.71 -10.68
N LYS A 118 -13.61 1.68 -9.98
CA LYS A 118 -15.06 1.86 -9.95
C LYS A 118 -15.49 3.33 -10.14
N THR A 119 -16.68 3.51 -10.68
CA THR A 119 -17.30 4.85 -10.85
C THR A 119 -17.72 5.51 -9.54
N GLY A 120 -17.77 4.74 -8.44
CA GLY A 120 -18.17 5.21 -7.12
C GLY A 120 -18.23 4.08 -6.11
N SER A 121 -18.65 4.41 -4.87
CA SER A 121 -18.69 3.44 -3.77
C SER A 121 -19.82 2.39 -3.87
N GLY A 122 -20.76 2.52 -4.80
CA GLY A 122 -21.83 1.56 -5.01
C GLY A 122 -22.52 1.07 -3.72
N ASP A 123 -23.02 -0.16 -3.77
CA ASP A 123 -23.50 -0.87 -2.58
C ASP A 123 -22.30 -1.43 -1.81
N ARG A 124 -22.17 -1.08 -0.54
CA ARG A 124 -21.11 -1.62 0.32
C ARG A 124 -21.50 -3.00 0.80
N ARG A 125 -20.65 -3.99 0.51
CA ARG A 125 -20.83 -5.39 0.93
C ARG A 125 -19.63 -5.86 1.73
N THR A 126 -19.85 -6.74 2.69
CA THR A 126 -18.76 -7.38 3.41
C THR A 126 -18.04 -8.36 2.49
N LEU A 127 -16.74 -8.17 2.33
CA LEU A 127 -15.83 -9.08 1.64
C LEU A 127 -14.55 -9.18 2.47
N VAL A 128 -14.45 -10.27 3.23
CA VAL A 128 -13.30 -10.49 4.13
C VAL A 128 -12.01 -10.57 3.30
N GLY A 129 -10.99 -9.84 3.73
CA GLY A 129 -9.69 -9.76 3.04
C GLY A 129 -9.63 -8.73 1.90
N ALA A 130 -10.72 -7.99 1.64
CA ALA A 130 -10.71 -6.86 0.71
C ALA A 130 -10.50 -5.52 1.42
N VAL A 131 -10.06 -4.52 0.66
CA VAL A 131 -10.07 -3.11 1.07
C VAL A 131 -10.65 -2.27 -0.05
N SER A 132 -11.64 -1.45 0.28
CA SER A 132 -12.15 -0.44 -0.64
C SER A 132 -11.71 0.95 -0.23
N GLY A 133 -11.35 1.78 -1.22
CA GLY A 133 -10.93 3.15 -1.02
C GLY A 133 -11.71 4.15 -1.88
N LEU A 134 -11.88 5.35 -1.35
CA LEU A 134 -12.42 6.49 -2.09
C LEU A 134 -11.30 7.44 -2.50
N VAL A 135 -11.35 7.94 -3.74
CA VAL A 135 -10.44 8.97 -4.22
C VAL A 135 -10.86 10.33 -3.65
N ASP A 136 -9.96 11.01 -2.96
CA ASP A 136 -10.18 12.33 -2.38
C ASP A 136 -10.18 13.39 -3.51
N GLY A 137 -11.28 14.08 -3.67
CA GLY A 137 -11.46 15.13 -4.71
C GLY A 137 -11.76 14.59 -6.11
N SER A 138 -12.09 15.49 -7.02
CA SER A 138 -12.22 15.16 -8.45
C SER A 138 -10.85 14.84 -9.02
N PRO A 139 -10.74 13.89 -9.98
CA PRO A 139 -9.46 13.59 -10.62
C PRO A 139 -8.88 14.88 -11.22
N THR A 140 -7.73 15.29 -10.72
CA THR A 140 -6.94 16.30 -11.42
C THR A 140 -6.58 15.72 -12.78
N SER A 141 -6.74 16.50 -13.85
CA SER A 141 -6.29 16.11 -15.19
C SER A 141 -4.90 15.48 -15.13
N PRO A 142 -4.64 14.43 -15.92
CA PRO A 142 -3.32 13.82 -15.96
C PRO A 142 -2.28 14.91 -16.19
N PRO A 143 -1.11 14.86 -15.55
CA PRO A 143 0.01 15.71 -15.96
C PRO A 143 0.20 15.50 -17.46
N ALA A 144 0.40 16.58 -18.21
CA ALA A 144 0.72 16.51 -19.63
C ALA A 144 1.88 15.51 -19.80
N PRO A 145 1.84 14.63 -20.83
CA PRO A 145 2.91 13.68 -21.07
C PRO A 145 4.24 14.42 -21.07
N ALA A 146 5.16 13.99 -20.22
CA ALA A 146 6.53 14.47 -20.26
C ALA A 146 7.06 14.26 -21.70
N PRO A 147 7.82 15.20 -22.27
CA PRO A 147 8.41 15.02 -23.60
C PRO A 147 9.11 13.66 -23.66
N ALA A 148 8.83 12.90 -24.72
CA ALA A 148 9.43 11.58 -24.92
C ALA A 148 10.96 11.67 -24.77
N PRO A 149 11.61 10.80 -23.99
CA PRO A 149 13.06 10.78 -23.90
C PRO A 149 13.62 10.51 -25.30
N VAL A 150 14.62 11.31 -25.68
CA VAL A 150 15.40 11.07 -26.91
C VAL A 150 16.01 9.67 -26.78
N PRO A 151 15.95 8.82 -27.84
CA PRO A 151 16.48 7.47 -27.76
C PRO A 151 17.97 7.48 -27.46
N VAL A 152 18.34 6.99 -26.29
CA VAL A 152 19.73 6.66 -25.97
C VAL A 152 20.03 5.34 -26.69
N PRO A 153 21.19 5.20 -27.38
CA PRO A 153 21.56 3.96 -28.04
C PRO A 153 21.51 2.79 -27.05
N ALA A 154 20.82 1.72 -27.42
CA ALA A 154 20.67 0.53 -26.61
C ALA A 154 22.04 -0.08 -26.24
N PRO A 155 22.28 -0.41 -24.96
CA PRO A 155 23.40 -1.26 -24.59
C PRO A 155 23.25 -2.61 -25.26
N ALA A 156 24.38 -3.22 -25.67
CA ALA A 156 24.44 -4.54 -26.28
C ALA A 156 23.69 -5.59 -25.41
N PRO A 157 22.98 -6.55 -26.02
CA PRO A 157 22.18 -7.52 -25.28
C PRO A 157 23.07 -8.36 -24.38
N ALA A 158 22.79 -8.29 -23.07
CA ALA A 158 23.29 -9.25 -22.11
C ALA A 158 22.71 -10.65 -22.41
N PRO A 159 23.42 -11.75 -22.09
CA PRO A 159 22.96 -13.11 -22.38
C PRO A 159 21.58 -13.31 -21.76
N THR A 160 20.61 -13.63 -22.59
CA THR A 160 19.21 -13.88 -22.21
C THR A 160 19.10 -15.15 -21.40
N THR A 161 19.24 -15.07 -20.10
CA THR A 161 18.72 -16.10 -19.20
C THR A 161 17.21 -16.06 -19.30
N THR A 162 16.59 -17.03 -19.95
CA THR A 162 15.14 -17.12 -20.08
C THR A 162 14.54 -17.34 -18.71
N CYS A 163 14.09 -16.29 -18.08
CA CYS A 163 13.41 -16.36 -16.79
C CYS A 163 12.00 -16.96 -16.99
N SER A 164 11.71 -18.06 -16.30
CA SER A 164 10.49 -18.84 -16.50
C SER A 164 9.35 -18.49 -15.53
N THR A 165 9.62 -17.67 -14.49
CA THR A 165 8.57 -17.27 -13.55
C THR A 165 7.68 -16.21 -14.20
N ALA A 166 6.39 -16.54 -14.32
CA ALA A 166 5.41 -15.63 -14.89
C ALA A 166 5.28 -14.35 -14.04
N PRO A 167 4.82 -13.23 -14.64
CA PRO A 167 4.47 -12.04 -13.87
C PRO A 167 3.54 -12.38 -12.71
N PHE A 168 3.82 -11.82 -11.54
CA PHE A 168 3.12 -12.02 -10.27
C PHE A 168 3.13 -13.45 -9.73
N GLY A 169 3.85 -14.36 -10.40
CA GLY A 169 4.08 -15.73 -9.91
C GLY A 169 5.00 -15.75 -8.69
N ALA A 170 4.89 -16.81 -7.89
CA ALA A 170 5.80 -17.05 -6.79
C ALA A 170 7.22 -17.31 -7.31
N CYS A 171 8.19 -16.52 -6.87
CA CYS A 171 9.57 -16.59 -7.32
C CYS A 171 10.55 -17.13 -6.27
N GLY A 172 10.05 -17.60 -5.13
CA GLY A 172 10.90 -18.24 -4.12
C GLY A 172 10.49 -17.93 -2.69
N ASN A 173 11.48 -18.05 -1.82
CA ASN A 173 11.40 -17.81 -0.39
C ASN A 173 12.81 -17.53 0.16
N SER A 174 12.98 -17.46 1.48
CA SER A 174 14.27 -17.22 2.15
C SER A 174 15.34 -18.30 1.87
N ALA A 175 14.96 -19.49 1.40
CA ALA A 175 15.88 -20.56 1.02
C ALA A 175 16.45 -20.39 -0.40
N GLY A 176 15.76 -19.64 -1.26
CA GLY A 176 16.24 -19.34 -2.61
C GLY A 176 15.19 -18.71 -3.53
N THR A 177 15.68 -18.03 -4.56
CA THR A 177 14.86 -17.29 -5.51
C THR A 177 15.08 -17.78 -6.94
N LYS A 178 14.03 -17.64 -7.76
CA LYS A 178 14.06 -17.81 -9.22
C LYS A 178 13.96 -16.43 -9.86
N CYS A 179 14.47 -16.30 -11.10
CA CYS A 179 14.35 -15.04 -11.81
C CYS A 179 12.92 -14.78 -12.31
N CYS A 180 12.55 -13.52 -12.31
CA CYS A 180 11.28 -13.03 -12.84
C CYS A 180 11.40 -12.63 -14.31
N SER A 181 10.35 -12.87 -15.09
CA SER A 181 10.27 -12.44 -16.49
C SER A 181 9.96 -10.94 -16.63
N ASN A 182 10.16 -10.40 -17.83
CA ASN A 182 9.69 -9.08 -18.23
C ASN A 182 10.18 -7.89 -17.36
N GLY A 183 11.43 -7.93 -16.89
CA GLY A 183 12.00 -6.82 -16.09
C GLY A 183 11.42 -6.70 -14.68
N GLN A 184 10.66 -7.68 -14.23
CA GLN A 184 10.19 -7.75 -12.86
C GLN A 184 11.30 -8.23 -11.90
N TYR A 185 11.16 -7.93 -10.63
CA TYR A 185 12.05 -8.43 -9.58
C TYR A 185 11.28 -9.31 -8.59
N CYS A 186 12.01 -10.13 -7.85
CA CYS A 186 11.44 -11.04 -6.86
C CYS A 186 11.35 -10.34 -5.51
N GLN A 187 10.16 -9.85 -5.17
CA GLN A 187 9.89 -9.15 -3.91
C GLN A 187 9.69 -10.14 -2.77
N SER A 188 10.44 -9.98 -1.69
CA SER A 188 10.27 -10.73 -0.45
C SER A 188 9.10 -10.15 0.37
N TRP A 189 8.03 -10.91 0.54
CA TRP A 189 6.90 -10.54 1.38
C TRP A 189 6.97 -11.14 2.78
N SER A 190 7.49 -12.35 2.87
CA SER A 190 7.75 -13.08 4.11
C SER A 190 8.91 -14.03 3.92
N THR A 191 9.32 -14.75 4.97
CA THR A 191 10.33 -15.81 4.87
C THR A 191 9.93 -16.92 3.91
N ASP A 192 8.65 -17.17 3.73
CA ASP A 192 8.12 -18.31 2.98
C ASP A 192 7.54 -17.94 1.61
N TYR A 193 7.41 -16.64 1.32
CA TYR A 193 6.77 -16.19 0.10
C TYR A 193 7.42 -14.96 -0.53
N TYR A 194 7.96 -15.14 -1.74
CA TYR A 194 8.45 -14.07 -2.62
C TYR A 194 7.69 -14.09 -3.94
N GLN A 195 7.44 -12.92 -4.52
CA GLN A 195 6.60 -12.73 -5.69
C GLN A 195 7.27 -11.83 -6.73
N CYS A 196 7.11 -12.18 -8.01
CA CYS A 196 7.56 -11.34 -9.12
C CYS A 196 6.64 -10.12 -9.25
N ILE A 197 7.17 -8.91 -9.03
CA ILE A 197 6.44 -7.65 -9.21
C ILE A 197 7.24 -6.65 -10.05
N ALA A 198 6.54 -5.68 -10.64
CA ALA A 198 7.17 -4.59 -11.37
C ALA A 198 7.96 -3.70 -10.41
N PRO A 199 9.17 -3.24 -10.78
CA PRO A 199 9.88 -2.26 -10.00
C PRO A 199 9.17 -0.89 -10.04
N PRO A 200 9.35 -0.05 -9.00
CA PRO A 200 8.88 1.33 -9.05
C PRO A 200 9.51 2.09 -10.23
N ALA A 201 8.72 2.94 -10.91
CA ALA A 201 9.15 3.62 -12.13
C ALA A 201 10.45 4.45 -11.98
N GLN A 202 10.64 5.06 -10.80
CA GLN A 202 11.83 5.88 -10.50
C GLN A 202 13.00 5.06 -9.93
N CYS A 203 12.81 3.77 -9.66
CA CYS A 203 13.80 2.88 -9.07
C CYS A 203 13.76 1.53 -9.80
N SER A 204 14.14 1.53 -11.07
CA SER A 204 14.03 0.35 -11.93
C SER A 204 14.95 -0.80 -11.55
N ARG A 205 16.09 -0.50 -10.91
CA ARG A 205 17.02 -1.51 -10.43
C ARG A 205 16.66 -1.96 -9.01
N GLN A 206 16.24 -3.22 -8.89
CA GLN A 206 15.92 -3.88 -7.63
C GLN A 206 16.75 -5.17 -7.50
N LEU A 207 17.36 -5.39 -6.33
CA LEU A 207 18.14 -6.57 -6.03
C LEU A 207 17.50 -7.31 -4.87
N THR A 208 17.02 -8.51 -5.13
CA THR A 208 16.41 -9.40 -4.13
C THR A 208 17.48 -10.01 -3.23
N ASP A 209 17.17 -10.16 -1.95
CA ASP A 209 18.06 -10.69 -0.91
C ASP A 209 19.38 -9.92 -0.78
N MET A 210 19.34 -8.61 -1.01
CA MET A 210 20.51 -7.73 -0.96
C MET A 210 20.28 -6.48 -0.11
N ASP A 211 21.38 -5.95 0.41
CA ASP A 211 21.50 -4.63 1.04
C ASP A 211 22.60 -3.83 0.34
N PHE A 212 22.42 -2.53 0.17
CA PHE A 212 23.50 -1.59 -0.10
C PHE A 212 24.10 -1.13 1.24
N TYR A 213 24.97 -1.94 1.82
CA TYR A 213 25.50 -1.71 3.15
C TYR A 213 26.22 -0.36 3.31
N GLY A 214 25.90 0.35 4.39
CA GLY A 214 26.47 1.67 4.71
C GLY A 214 25.83 2.83 3.94
N ASN A 215 26.41 4.00 4.07
CA ASN A 215 25.97 5.28 3.48
C ASN A 215 24.54 5.69 3.88
N ASP A 216 24.09 5.29 5.06
CA ASP A 216 22.76 5.58 5.56
C ASP A 216 22.56 7.10 5.78
N LEU A 217 21.53 7.65 5.16
CA LEU A 217 21.10 9.04 5.35
C LEU A 217 19.98 9.14 6.37
N LYS A 218 18.99 8.24 6.24
CA LYS A 218 17.76 8.30 7.02
C LYS A 218 17.11 6.94 7.08
N THR A 219 16.51 6.62 8.20
CA THR A 219 15.62 5.47 8.35
C THR A 219 14.17 5.95 8.28
N VAL A 220 13.36 5.30 7.45
CA VAL A 220 11.93 5.59 7.28
C VAL A 220 11.15 4.30 7.42
N TYR A 221 10.08 4.36 8.17
CA TYR A 221 9.17 3.23 8.29
C TYR A 221 8.06 3.36 7.27
N VAL A 222 7.85 2.31 6.49
CA VAL A 222 6.90 2.29 5.38
C VAL A 222 6.12 0.99 5.39
N SER A 223 4.90 1.04 4.88
CA SER A 223 4.04 -0.16 4.82
C SER A 223 4.30 -1.04 3.59
N GLN A 224 4.99 -0.52 2.59
CA GLN A 224 5.17 -1.21 1.30
C GLN A 224 6.54 -0.87 0.68
N PRO A 225 7.13 -1.81 -0.09
CA PRO A 225 8.47 -1.64 -0.66
C PRO A 225 8.55 -0.47 -1.65
N GLY A 226 7.51 -0.23 -2.45
CA GLY A 226 7.47 0.88 -3.43
C GLY A 226 7.63 2.25 -2.79
N LEU A 227 7.16 2.42 -1.55
CA LEU A 227 7.29 3.68 -0.81
C LEU A 227 8.74 4.04 -0.47
N CYS A 228 9.65 3.07 -0.39
CA CYS A 228 11.09 3.34 -0.22
C CYS A 228 11.65 4.18 -1.38
N CYS A 229 11.24 3.85 -2.60
CA CYS A 229 11.61 4.61 -3.80
C CYS A 229 11.11 6.05 -3.73
N ASP A 230 9.82 6.24 -3.36
CA ASP A 230 9.21 7.56 -3.23
C ASP A 230 9.86 8.41 -2.13
N GLU A 231 10.19 7.80 -0.99
CA GLU A 231 10.88 8.47 0.11
C GLU A 231 12.33 8.83 -0.27
N CYS A 232 13.01 7.96 -1.02
CA CYS A 232 14.34 8.26 -1.56
C CYS A 232 14.29 9.43 -2.54
N ALA A 233 13.32 9.44 -3.46
CA ALA A 233 13.15 10.52 -4.44
C ALA A 233 12.86 11.89 -3.79
N LYS A 234 12.18 11.91 -2.63
CA LYS A 234 11.88 13.13 -1.85
C LYS A 234 13.03 13.55 -0.94
N THR A 235 13.99 12.67 -0.64
CA THR A 235 15.08 12.94 0.32
C THR A 235 16.31 13.48 -0.41
N PRO A 236 16.73 14.74 -0.15
CA PRO A 236 17.92 15.32 -0.78
C PRO A 236 19.16 14.46 -0.55
N GLY A 237 19.87 14.16 -1.62
CA GLY A 237 21.09 13.34 -1.58
C GLY A 237 20.86 11.83 -1.55
N CYS A 238 19.62 11.34 -1.50
CA CYS A 238 19.33 9.91 -1.59
C CYS A 238 19.58 9.39 -3.02
N LYS A 239 20.25 8.26 -3.13
CA LYS A 239 20.56 7.58 -4.40
C LYS A 239 20.15 6.12 -4.41
N ALA A 240 19.94 5.54 -3.25
CA ALA A 240 19.59 4.13 -3.08
C ALA A 240 18.88 3.91 -1.75
N TYR A 241 18.30 2.73 -1.61
CA TYR A 241 17.68 2.31 -0.34
C TYR A 241 17.79 0.80 -0.16
N THR A 242 17.59 0.37 1.08
CA THR A 242 17.32 -1.03 1.39
C THR A 242 16.00 -1.11 2.14
N TYR A 243 15.10 -1.93 1.63
CA TYR A 243 13.81 -2.25 2.26
C TYR A 243 13.89 -3.59 2.97
N ILE A 244 13.38 -3.66 4.20
CA ILE A 244 13.30 -4.89 4.99
C ILE A 244 11.86 -5.04 5.50
N ASN A 245 11.17 -6.09 5.04
CA ASN A 245 9.80 -6.39 5.46
C ASN A 245 9.74 -7.12 6.81
N SER A 246 10.72 -7.96 7.10
CA SER A 246 10.81 -8.78 8.32
C SER A 246 11.39 -8.04 9.53
N ASN A 247 11.53 -6.71 9.46
CA ASN A 247 12.03 -5.93 10.60
C ASN A 247 11.03 -6.02 11.77
N PRO A 248 11.50 -6.33 13.00
CA PRO A 248 10.60 -6.42 14.16
C PRO A 248 9.81 -5.13 14.37
N GLY A 249 8.48 -5.24 14.37
CA GLY A 249 7.54 -4.15 14.60
C GLY A 249 6.97 -3.49 13.36
N GLN A 250 7.76 -3.24 12.30
CA GLN A 250 7.26 -2.63 11.06
C GLN A 250 8.29 -2.69 9.93
N PRO A 251 7.86 -2.74 8.67
CA PRO A 251 8.76 -2.66 7.52
C PRO A 251 9.53 -1.33 7.51
N VAL A 252 10.77 -1.39 7.06
CA VAL A 252 11.70 -0.26 7.14
C VAL A 252 12.47 -0.04 5.84
N CYS A 253 12.71 1.24 5.50
CA CYS A 253 13.64 1.67 4.47
C CYS A 253 14.86 2.33 5.11
N TYR A 254 16.02 1.89 4.74
CA TYR A 254 17.28 2.56 4.99
C TYR A 254 17.65 3.35 3.72
N LEU A 255 17.41 4.67 3.73
CA LEU A 255 17.75 5.55 2.61
C LEU A 255 19.25 5.85 2.63
N LYS A 256 19.88 5.84 1.45
CA LYS A 256 21.35 5.87 1.33
C LYS A 256 21.83 6.97 0.38
N SER A 257 22.92 7.62 0.74
CA SER A 257 23.56 8.69 -0.06
C SER A 257 24.37 8.19 -1.26
N ALA A 258 24.64 6.89 -1.30
CA ALA A 258 25.36 6.26 -2.40
C ALA A 258 24.88 4.83 -2.62
N VAL A 259 25.03 4.36 -3.86
CA VAL A 259 24.86 2.95 -4.19
C VAL A 259 26.13 2.23 -3.74
N GLY A 260 26.06 1.53 -2.63
CA GLY A 260 27.18 0.74 -2.11
C GLY A 260 27.36 -0.58 -2.87
N THR A 261 28.37 -1.34 -2.48
CA THR A 261 28.51 -2.72 -2.94
C THR A 261 27.37 -3.57 -2.35
N PRO A 262 26.61 -4.29 -3.19
CA PRO A 262 25.55 -5.14 -2.67
C PRO A 262 26.12 -6.26 -1.77
N VAL A 263 25.53 -6.39 -0.58
CA VAL A 263 25.84 -7.46 0.38
C VAL A 263 24.61 -8.32 0.55
N ARG A 264 24.77 -9.62 0.72
CA ARG A 264 23.61 -10.51 0.89
C ARG A 264 22.88 -10.22 2.20
N LEU A 265 21.60 -9.97 2.09
CA LEU A 265 20.66 -9.81 3.19
C LEU A 265 19.35 -10.51 2.82
N VAL A 266 19.18 -11.75 3.32
CA VAL A 266 17.96 -12.53 3.02
C VAL A 266 16.72 -11.77 3.47
N GLY A 267 15.75 -11.64 2.56
CA GLY A 267 14.52 -10.87 2.79
C GLY A 267 14.65 -9.35 2.54
N GLY A 268 15.88 -8.85 2.33
CA GLY A 268 16.10 -7.45 1.97
C GLY A 268 15.90 -7.19 0.46
N ILE A 269 15.48 -5.99 0.12
CA ILE A 269 15.41 -5.50 -1.26
C ILE A 269 16.24 -4.23 -1.36
N ALA A 270 17.34 -4.29 -2.11
CA ALA A 270 18.14 -3.11 -2.39
C ALA A 270 17.68 -2.45 -3.69
N GLY A 271 17.20 -1.22 -3.61
CA GLY A 271 16.71 -0.43 -4.74
C GLY A 271 17.58 0.78 -5.02
N GLN A 272 17.70 1.14 -6.30
CA GLN A 272 18.47 2.29 -6.75
C GLN A 272 17.55 3.29 -7.44
N LEU A 273 17.67 4.58 -7.10
CA LEU A 273 17.04 5.69 -7.80
C LEU A 273 17.70 5.84 -9.19
N ASN A 274 16.87 6.01 -10.23
CA ASN A 274 17.32 6.14 -11.62
C ASN A 274 18.12 7.43 -11.87
#